data_ae35dfcb56ef30cf07551c603e75e769
#
_entry.id   ae35dfcb56ef30cf07551c603e75e769
#
_cell.length_a   1.000
_cell.length_b   1.000
_cell.length_c   1.000
_cell.angle_alpha   90.00
_cell.angle_beta   90.00
_cell.angle_gamma   90.00
#
_symmetry.space_group_name_H-M   'P 1'
#
loop_
_entity.id
_entity.type
_entity.pdbx_description
1 polymer ?
#
loop_
_entity_poly.entity_id
_entity_poly.type
_entity_poly.pdbx_seq_one_letter_code
_entity_poly.pdbx_strand_id
1 'polypeptide(L)'
;MRYKNISDCHSHSNCSFDGTRNMRDMCMNAIEMGLVYYAVTDHCECNQYMNVPHIPGGRYYDVVRQSYAELLQNQERFPNLKLLRGIELGQPLQDLNAAHDALTGRDYDVVIGSLHNIRDHDDFYHIGEHNPTEQEISNALHAYFAESLEMVEWGKFDTLAHITYPLRYMCKAGETPSYKPYQDELDAVLKALIKSDIALEFNTSRILRTEAPKLPDREVYSRYKELGGKLVTIGADAHRTENIASGVEEAMELLSDIGYKEYTVFVERKPVQVPIE
;
A
#
# COMPACT_ATOMS: atom_id res chain seq x y z
N MET A 1 8.11 0.42 -22.41
CA MET A 1 8.61 0.19 -21.04
C MET A 1 10.10 -0.10 -21.10
N ARG A 2 10.87 0.46 -20.16
CA ARG A 2 12.35 0.28 -20.07
C ARG A 2 12.73 -1.06 -19.44
N TYR A 3 11.85 -1.57 -18.58
CA TYR A 3 12.02 -2.82 -17.85
C TYR A 3 11.08 -3.91 -18.38
N LYS A 4 11.49 -5.18 -18.27
CA LYS A 4 10.73 -6.33 -18.79
C LYS A 4 9.74 -6.91 -17.77
N ASN A 5 10.12 -6.88 -16.50
CA ASN A 5 9.40 -7.58 -15.44
C ASN A 5 8.56 -6.59 -14.62
N ILE A 6 7.67 -5.83 -15.26
CA ILE A 6 6.83 -4.86 -14.56
C ILE A 6 5.65 -5.57 -13.92
N SER A 7 5.42 -5.30 -12.64
CA SER A 7 4.26 -5.74 -11.87
C SER A 7 3.69 -4.58 -11.09
N ASP A 8 2.40 -4.62 -10.79
CA ASP A 8 1.74 -3.65 -9.92
C ASP A 8 1.01 -4.42 -8.82
N CYS A 9 1.43 -4.23 -7.57
CA CYS A 9 0.94 -4.99 -6.43
C CYS A 9 -0.07 -4.24 -5.56
N HIS A 10 -0.51 -3.03 -5.97
CA HIS A 10 -1.45 -2.22 -5.22
C HIS A 10 -2.37 -1.44 -6.17
N SER A 11 -3.63 -1.83 -6.23
CA SER A 11 -4.64 -1.14 -7.05
C SER A 11 -6.06 -1.37 -6.54
N HIS A 12 -6.97 -0.44 -6.86
CA HIS A 12 -8.34 -0.40 -6.36
C HIS A 12 -9.35 -0.40 -7.48
N SER A 13 -10.26 -1.37 -7.44
CA SER A 13 -11.41 -1.43 -8.34
C SER A 13 -12.56 -0.56 -7.81
N ASN A 14 -13.67 -0.52 -8.56
CA ASN A 14 -14.90 0.15 -8.09
C ASN A 14 -15.63 -0.61 -6.96
N CYS A 15 -15.05 -1.67 -6.42
CA CYS A 15 -15.45 -2.21 -5.13
C CYS A 15 -15.00 -1.27 -3.99
N SER A 16 -13.85 -0.64 -4.11
CA SER A 16 -13.42 0.45 -3.23
C SER A 16 -14.24 1.72 -3.47
N PHE A 17 -14.49 2.48 -2.43
CA PHE A 17 -15.35 3.68 -2.50
C PHE A 17 -14.80 4.79 -3.42
N ASP A 18 -13.51 4.82 -3.62
CA ASP A 18 -12.76 5.79 -4.41
C ASP A 18 -12.21 5.22 -5.73
N GLY A 19 -12.35 3.92 -5.95
CA GLY A 19 -12.07 3.26 -7.21
C GLY A 19 -13.12 3.58 -8.28
N THR A 20 -12.71 3.86 -9.50
CA THR A 20 -13.61 4.35 -10.56
C THR A 20 -13.87 3.35 -11.69
N ARG A 21 -13.15 2.24 -11.74
CA ARG A 21 -13.23 1.24 -12.80
C ARG A 21 -13.53 -0.14 -12.26
N ASN A 22 -14.35 -0.91 -12.98
CA ASN A 22 -14.58 -2.29 -12.61
C ASN A 22 -13.31 -3.12 -12.76
N MET A 23 -13.19 -4.17 -11.97
CA MET A 23 -12.01 -5.02 -11.93
C MET A 23 -11.66 -5.65 -13.29
N ARG A 24 -12.67 -5.98 -14.09
CA ARG A 24 -12.48 -6.54 -15.43
C ARG A 24 -11.69 -5.58 -16.34
N ASP A 25 -12.09 -4.30 -16.39
CA ASP A 25 -11.42 -3.31 -17.23
C ASP A 25 -9.99 -3.04 -16.75
N MET A 26 -9.77 -3.09 -15.45
CA MET A 26 -8.44 -3.01 -14.86
C MET A 26 -7.56 -4.21 -15.26
N CYS A 27 -8.08 -5.43 -15.19
CA CYS A 27 -7.37 -6.63 -15.66
C CYS A 27 -7.05 -6.57 -17.17
N MET A 28 -7.98 -6.07 -17.99
CA MET A 28 -7.73 -5.89 -19.43
C MET A 28 -6.59 -4.90 -19.67
N ASN A 29 -6.57 -3.79 -18.96
CA ASN A 29 -5.50 -2.81 -19.07
C ASN A 29 -4.15 -3.40 -18.61
N ALA A 30 -4.11 -4.15 -17.51
CA ALA A 30 -2.91 -4.83 -17.03
C ALA A 30 -2.35 -5.82 -18.09
N ILE A 31 -3.24 -6.53 -18.81
CA ILE A 31 -2.85 -7.41 -19.92
C ILE A 31 -2.28 -6.61 -21.10
N GLU A 32 -2.94 -5.53 -21.49
CA GLU A 32 -2.49 -4.64 -22.60
C GLU A 32 -1.12 -4.05 -22.29
N MET A 33 -0.85 -3.71 -21.04
CA MET A 33 0.44 -3.24 -20.57
C MET A 33 1.49 -4.36 -20.44
N GLY A 34 1.10 -5.63 -20.48
CA GLY A 34 2.00 -6.77 -20.36
C GLY A 34 2.59 -6.95 -18.96
N LEU A 35 1.82 -6.64 -17.91
CA LEU A 35 2.27 -6.81 -16.53
C LEU A 35 2.53 -8.29 -16.23
N VAL A 36 3.62 -8.58 -15.50
CA VAL A 36 3.98 -9.96 -15.10
C VAL A 36 3.08 -10.44 -13.98
N TYR A 37 2.89 -9.59 -12.95
CA TYR A 37 1.92 -9.81 -11.88
C TYR A 37 1.09 -8.54 -11.72
N TYR A 38 -0.18 -8.75 -11.39
CA TYR A 38 -1.09 -7.66 -11.11
C TYR A 38 -1.95 -8.01 -9.89
N ALA A 39 -1.98 -7.15 -8.89
CA ALA A 39 -2.83 -7.32 -7.72
C ALA A 39 -3.96 -6.29 -7.70
N VAL A 40 -5.18 -6.71 -7.42
CA VAL A 40 -6.25 -5.82 -6.98
C VAL A 40 -6.41 -6.01 -5.47
N THR A 41 -6.35 -4.90 -4.75
CA THR A 41 -6.22 -4.85 -3.30
C THR A 41 -7.23 -3.87 -2.70
N ASP A 42 -8.51 -4.07 -3.02
CA ASP A 42 -9.57 -3.17 -2.57
C ASP A 42 -9.56 -2.97 -1.06
N HIS A 43 -9.99 -1.78 -0.64
CA HIS A 43 -9.97 -1.35 0.76
C HIS A 43 -10.79 -2.22 1.70
N CYS A 44 -10.22 -2.48 2.88
CA CYS A 44 -10.93 -2.90 4.07
C CYS A 44 -10.51 -2.02 5.25
N GLU A 45 -11.24 -0.94 5.49
CA GLU A 45 -11.02 -0.08 6.65
C GLU A 45 -11.59 -0.75 7.90
N CYS A 46 -10.73 -1.45 8.68
CA CYS A 46 -11.18 -2.29 9.78
C CYS A 46 -11.96 -1.52 10.85
N ASN A 47 -11.55 -0.31 11.19
CA ASN A 47 -12.23 0.54 12.17
C ASN A 47 -13.63 0.99 11.72
N GLN A 48 -13.98 0.79 10.46
CA GLN A 48 -15.27 1.14 9.87
C GLN A 48 -16.02 -0.08 9.33
N TYR A 49 -15.43 -1.27 9.35
CA TYR A 49 -15.90 -2.49 8.71
C TYR A 49 -17.34 -2.87 9.04
N MET A 50 -17.73 -2.80 10.30
CA MET A 50 -19.08 -3.19 10.76
C MET A 50 -20.01 -2.00 11.00
N ASN A 51 -19.50 -0.78 11.16
CA ASN A 51 -20.25 0.37 11.64
C ASN A 51 -20.23 1.57 10.71
N VAL A 52 -19.99 1.37 9.44
CA VAL A 52 -19.77 2.46 8.50
C VAL A 52 -21.01 3.33 8.34
N PRO A 53 -20.92 4.63 8.64
CA PRO A 53 -21.85 5.58 8.12
C PRO A 53 -21.57 5.76 6.62
N HIS A 54 -22.44 5.19 5.80
CA HIS A 54 -22.59 5.47 4.37
C HIS A 54 -21.31 5.80 3.57
N ILE A 55 -20.55 4.78 3.23
CA ILE A 55 -19.72 4.88 2.06
C ILE A 55 -20.62 4.69 0.85
N PRO A 56 -20.51 5.55 -0.19
CA PRO A 56 -21.20 5.30 -1.43
C PRO A 56 -20.82 3.91 -1.96
N GLY A 57 -21.80 2.97 -1.95
CA GLY A 57 -21.56 1.63 -2.46
C GLY A 57 -21.60 0.48 -1.44
N GLY A 58 -21.75 0.74 -0.15
CA GLY A 58 -21.92 -0.33 0.83
C GLY A 58 -21.07 -0.22 2.10
N ARG A 59 -21.12 -1.27 2.90
CA ARG A 59 -20.28 -1.43 4.08
C ARG A 59 -18.96 -2.07 3.66
N TYR A 60 -17.86 -1.81 4.34
CA TYR A 60 -16.57 -2.48 4.05
C TYR A 60 -16.68 -4.02 4.08
N TYR A 61 -17.56 -4.58 4.89
CA TYR A 61 -17.91 -5.99 4.84
C TYR A 61 -18.39 -6.43 3.44
N ASP A 62 -19.30 -5.67 2.84
CA ASP A 62 -19.82 -5.97 1.50
C ASP A 62 -18.74 -5.74 0.44
N VAL A 63 -17.90 -4.72 0.60
CA VAL A 63 -16.73 -4.44 -0.27
C VAL A 63 -15.79 -5.64 -0.31
N VAL A 64 -15.33 -6.11 0.85
CA VAL A 64 -14.41 -7.26 0.97
C VAL A 64 -14.99 -8.50 0.30
N ARG A 65 -16.28 -8.79 0.56
CA ARG A 65 -16.96 -9.96 -0.01
C ARG A 65 -17.12 -9.84 -1.52
N GLN A 66 -17.52 -8.68 -2.02
CA GLN A 66 -17.69 -8.43 -3.45
C GLN A 66 -16.36 -8.47 -4.17
N SER A 67 -15.35 -7.74 -3.69
CA SER A 67 -14.02 -7.70 -4.28
C SER A 67 -13.42 -9.11 -4.40
N TYR A 68 -13.47 -9.90 -3.33
CA TYR A 68 -12.97 -11.26 -3.36
C TYR A 68 -13.71 -12.15 -4.38
N ALA A 69 -15.02 -12.01 -4.50
CA ALA A 69 -15.79 -12.74 -5.51
C ALA A 69 -15.42 -12.32 -6.95
N GLU A 70 -15.21 -11.02 -7.17
CA GLU A 70 -14.76 -10.51 -8.47
C GLU A 70 -13.33 -10.94 -8.82
N LEU A 71 -12.43 -11.02 -7.83
CA LEU A 71 -11.08 -11.56 -8.01
C LEU A 71 -11.13 -12.98 -8.56
N LEU A 72 -11.92 -13.87 -7.94
CA LEU A 72 -12.06 -15.25 -8.40
C LEU A 72 -12.64 -15.33 -9.83
N GLN A 73 -13.67 -14.53 -10.13
CA GLN A 73 -14.28 -14.49 -11.47
C GLN A 73 -13.29 -13.99 -12.54
N ASN A 74 -12.45 -13.01 -12.21
CA ASN A 74 -11.50 -12.45 -13.16
C ASN A 74 -10.26 -13.33 -13.32
N GLN A 75 -9.84 -14.09 -12.30
CA GLN A 75 -8.83 -15.14 -12.48
C GLN A 75 -9.29 -16.21 -13.47
N GLU A 76 -10.54 -16.66 -13.38
CA GLU A 76 -11.12 -17.62 -14.37
C GLU A 76 -11.24 -16.99 -15.76
N ARG A 77 -11.62 -15.73 -15.86
CA ARG A 77 -11.80 -15.02 -17.13
C ARG A 77 -10.48 -14.74 -17.86
N PHE A 78 -9.42 -14.46 -17.12
CA PHE A 78 -8.12 -14.07 -17.65
C PHE A 78 -7.00 -15.04 -17.21
N PRO A 79 -7.03 -16.31 -17.63
CA PRO A 79 -6.11 -17.34 -17.13
C PRO A 79 -4.62 -17.09 -17.47
N ASN A 80 -4.35 -16.20 -18.41
CA ASN A 80 -2.99 -15.81 -18.80
C ASN A 80 -2.45 -14.59 -18.01
N LEU A 81 -3.30 -13.88 -17.25
CA LEU A 81 -2.89 -12.84 -16.32
C LEU A 81 -2.60 -13.47 -14.96
N LYS A 82 -1.41 -13.24 -14.44
CA LYS A 82 -1.13 -13.58 -13.04
C LYS A 82 -1.80 -12.57 -12.12
N LEU A 83 -3.14 -12.62 -12.09
CA LEU A 83 -3.94 -11.80 -11.19
C LEU A 83 -3.80 -12.33 -9.77
N LEU A 84 -3.25 -11.51 -8.88
CA LEU A 84 -3.09 -11.80 -7.46
C LEU A 84 -4.33 -11.35 -6.70
N ARG A 85 -4.87 -12.23 -5.86
CA ARG A 85 -5.97 -11.92 -4.94
C ARG A 85 -5.42 -11.11 -3.78
N GLY A 86 -5.72 -9.83 -3.76
CA GLY A 86 -5.22 -8.93 -2.75
C GLY A 86 -6.31 -8.30 -1.90
N ILE A 87 -5.88 -7.67 -0.82
CA ILE A 87 -6.68 -6.79 0.03
C ILE A 87 -5.75 -5.75 0.64
N GLU A 88 -6.21 -4.50 0.72
CA GLU A 88 -5.59 -3.49 1.57
C GLU A 88 -6.35 -3.43 2.90
N LEU A 89 -5.68 -3.90 3.95
CA LEU A 89 -6.22 -4.02 5.30
C LEU A 89 -5.82 -2.77 6.11
N GLY A 90 -6.72 -1.80 6.12
CA GLY A 90 -6.54 -0.53 6.81
C GLY A 90 -6.80 -0.63 8.31
N GLN A 91 -5.94 -0.06 9.13
CA GLN A 91 -6.05 0.07 10.58
C GLN A 91 -6.48 -1.24 11.31
N PRO A 92 -5.84 -2.40 11.06
CA PRO A 92 -6.31 -3.69 11.56
C PRO A 92 -6.41 -3.78 13.08
N LEU A 93 -5.58 -3.04 13.82
CA LEU A 93 -5.57 -3.06 15.27
C LEU A 93 -6.67 -2.20 15.90
N GLN A 94 -7.35 -1.37 15.12
CA GLN A 94 -8.47 -0.56 15.59
C GLN A 94 -9.79 -1.36 15.65
N ASP A 95 -9.89 -2.48 14.88
CA ASP A 95 -10.93 -3.51 15.02
C ASP A 95 -10.39 -4.89 14.62
N LEU A 96 -9.86 -5.63 15.60
CA LEU A 96 -9.32 -6.98 15.37
C LEU A 96 -10.36 -8.00 14.92
N ASN A 97 -11.64 -7.82 15.26
CA ASN A 97 -12.70 -8.72 14.81
C ASN A 97 -12.96 -8.50 13.31
N ALA A 98 -12.98 -7.25 12.87
CA ALA A 98 -13.08 -6.90 11.46
C ALA A 98 -11.88 -7.44 10.65
N ALA A 99 -10.66 -7.23 11.14
CA ALA A 99 -9.45 -7.75 10.50
C ALA A 99 -9.49 -9.29 10.38
N HIS A 100 -9.92 -9.97 11.44
CA HIS A 100 -10.06 -11.42 11.44
C HIS A 100 -11.12 -11.89 10.44
N ASP A 101 -12.30 -11.28 10.42
CA ASP A 101 -13.38 -11.63 9.48
C ASP A 101 -12.96 -11.37 8.03
N ALA A 102 -12.28 -10.24 7.75
CA ALA A 102 -11.81 -9.92 6.43
C ALA A 102 -10.82 -10.96 5.88
N LEU A 103 -10.01 -11.57 6.72
CA LEU A 103 -8.99 -12.54 6.32
C LEU A 103 -9.51 -13.99 6.35
N THR A 104 -10.53 -14.29 7.18
CA THR A 104 -10.99 -15.68 7.35
C THR A 104 -11.75 -16.20 6.14
N GLY A 105 -11.41 -17.43 5.71
CA GLY A 105 -12.09 -18.13 4.62
C GLY A 105 -11.81 -17.55 3.23
N ARG A 106 -10.76 -16.75 3.09
CA ARG A 106 -10.28 -16.18 1.82
C ARG A 106 -8.81 -16.49 1.63
N ASP A 107 -8.49 -17.08 0.49
CA ASP A 107 -7.11 -17.46 0.15
C ASP A 107 -6.45 -16.31 -0.63
N TYR A 108 -6.11 -15.23 0.08
CA TYR A 108 -5.39 -14.12 -0.52
C TYR A 108 -3.96 -14.52 -0.93
N ASP A 109 -3.50 -13.97 -2.04
CA ASP A 109 -2.11 -14.04 -2.48
C ASP A 109 -1.26 -12.99 -1.75
N VAL A 110 -1.83 -11.79 -1.51
CA VAL A 110 -1.18 -10.69 -0.82
C VAL A 110 -2.15 -9.96 0.10
N VAL A 111 -1.71 -9.65 1.30
CA VAL A 111 -2.39 -8.74 2.24
C VAL A 111 -1.48 -7.55 2.48
N ILE A 112 -1.95 -6.38 2.08
CA ILE A 112 -1.30 -5.11 2.36
C ILE A 112 -1.81 -4.61 3.72
N GLY A 113 -0.92 -4.24 4.62
CA GLY A 113 -1.28 -3.57 5.87
C GLY A 113 -1.09 -2.07 5.72
N SER A 114 -2.12 -1.27 5.96
CA SER A 114 -2.08 0.18 5.84
C SER A 114 -2.57 0.89 7.08
N LEU A 115 -2.14 2.14 7.25
CA LEU A 115 -2.57 3.01 8.32
C LEU A 115 -2.92 4.38 7.73
N HIS A 116 -4.22 4.60 7.45
CA HIS A 116 -4.73 5.85 6.89
C HIS A 116 -5.08 6.87 7.96
N ASN A 117 -5.44 6.39 9.16
CA ASN A 117 -5.65 7.22 10.34
C ASN A 117 -5.10 6.55 11.59
N ILE A 118 -4.63 7.34 12.53
CA ILE A 118 -4.29 6.89 13.89
C ILE A 118 -5.55 6.80 14.75
N ARG A 119 -5.49 6.07 15.88
CA ARG A 119 -6.62 5.90 16.81
C ARG A 119 -7.20 7.24 17.23
N ASP A 120 -8.52 7.33 17.24
CA ASP A 120 -9.30 8.51 17.64
C ASP A 120 -9.07 9.77 16.79
N HIS A 121 -8.50 9.62 15.58
CA HIS A 121 -8.30 10.72 14.63
C HIS A 121 -8.93 10.39 13.27
N ASP A 122 -9.22 11.45 12.52
CA ASP A 122 -9.61 11.34 11.12
C ASP A 122 -8.43 10.89 10.24
N ASP A 123 -8.73 10.49 8.99
CA ASP A 123 -7.73 10.21 7.98
C ASP A 123 -6.77 11.40 7.83
N PHE A 124 -5.48 11.10 7.61
CA PHE A 124 -4.45 12.12 7.39
C PHE A 124 -4.80 13.09 6.26
N TYR A 125 -5.55 12.63 5.25
CA TYR A 125 -6.10 13.49 4.21
C TYR A 125 -6.92 14.64 4.80
N HIS A 126 -7.84 14.35 5.70
CA HIS A 126 -8.69 15.35 6.35
C HIS A 126 -7.93 16.22 7.36
N ILE A 127 -6.98 15.63 8.10
CA ILE A 127 -6.11 16.39 9.00
C ILE A 127 -5.35 17.47 8.21
N GLY A 128 -4.84 17.13 7.02
CA GLY A 128 -4.14 18.07 6.14
C GLY A 128 -4.99 19.26 5.68
N GLU A 129 -6.31 19.07 5.50
CA GLU A 129 -7.22 20.16 5.11
C GLU A 129 -7.39 21.25 6.18
N HIS A 130 -7.13 20.93 7.44
CA HIS A 130 -7.27 21.85 8.58
C HIS A 130 -6.02 22.68 8.89
N ASN A 131 -4.98 22.64 8.05
CA ASN A 131 -3.71 23.35 8.23
C ASN A 131 -3.12 23.11 9.65
N PRO A 132 -2.75 21.89 10.00
CA PRO A 132 -2.30 21.54 11.33
C PRO A 132 -1.04 22.31 11.71
N THR A 133 -0.89 22.60 13.01
CA THR A 133 0.31 23.21 13.59
C THR A 133 1.48 22.21 13.56
N GLU A 134 2.71 22.71 13.68
CA GLU A 134 3.90 21.85 13.77
C GLU A 134 3.82 20.85 14.93
N GLN A 135 3.21 21.25 16.06
CA GLN A 135 3.04 20.37 17.21
C GLN A 135 2.01 19.26 16.92
N GLU A 136 0.91 19.58 16.24
CA GLU A 136 -0.09 18.58 15.83
C GLU A 136 0.50 17.59 14.82
N ILE A 137 1.28 18.07 13.84
CA ILE A 137 2.00 17.22 12.89
C ILE A 137 2.97 16.29 13.65
N SER A 138 3.76 16.85 14.56
CA SER A 138 4.72 16.07 15.34
C SER A 138 4.03 14.98 16.18
N ASN A 139 2.96 15.33 16.88
CA ASN A 139 2.20 14.38 17.69
C ASN A 139 1.60 13.26 16.83
N ALA A 140 1.03 13.61 15.67
CA ALA A 140 0.44 12.65 14.75
C ALA A 140 1.49 11.68 14.15
N LEU A 141 2.69 12.18 13.82
CA LEU A 141 3.77 11.34 13.30
C LEU A 141 4.33 10.39 14.36
N HIS A 142 4.52 10.84 15.60
CA HIS A 142 4.89 9.94 16.70
C HIS A 142 3.84 8.83 16.90
N ALA A 143 2.55 9.17 16.90
CA ALA A 143 1.47 8.19 17.02
C ALA A 143 1.43 7.24 15.81
N TYR A 144 1.63 7.76 14.59
CA TYR A 144 1.68 6.97 13.36
C TYR A 144 2.78 5.88 13.41
N PHE A 145 4.01 6.26 13.81
CA PHE A 145 5.09 5.29 13.93
C PHE A 145 4.84 4.28 15.05
N ALA A 146 4.27 4.71 16.18
CA ALA A 146 3.91 3.80 17.28
C ALA A 146 2.88 2.76 16.83
N GLU A 147 1.77 3.18 16.19
CA GLU A 147 0.75 2.26 15.69
C GLU A 147 1.26 1.39 14.52
N SER A 148 2.11 1.95 13.65
CA SER A 148 2.76 1.17 12.59
C SER A 148 3.63 0.05 13.17
N LEU A 149 4.38 0.33 14.23
CA LEU A 149 5.19 -0.68 14.92
C LEU A 149 4.32 -1.77 15.54
N GLU A 150 3.26 -1.40 16.27
CA GLU A 150 2.29 -2.36 16.83
C GLU A 150 1.67 -3.24 15.72
N MET A 151 1.33 -2.64 14.58
CA MET A 151 0.76 -3.36 13.44
C MET A 151 1.75 -4.36 12.84
N VAL A 152 3.02 -3.98 12.69
CA VAL A 152 4.09 -4.89 12.23
C VAL A 152 4.30 -6.03 13.23
N GLU A 153 4.26 -5.76 14.52
CA GLU A 153 4.38 -6.78 15.57
C GLU A 153 3.19 -7.76 15.58
N TRP A 154 1.99 -7.29 15.24
CA TRP A 154 0.83 -8.16 15.01
C TRP A 154 1.04 -9.12 13.84
N GLY A 155 1.65 -8.67 12.75
CA GLY A 155 2.27 -9.51 11.71
C GLY A 155 1.32 -10.33 10.85
N LYS A 156 0.04 -9.93 10.64
CA LYS A 156 -0.92 -10.71 9.83
C LYS A 156 -1.08 -10.20 8.38
N PHE A 157 -0.13 -9.41 7.91
CA PHE A 157 -0.06 -8.90 6.54
C PHE A 157 1.33 -9.16 5.94
N ASP A 158 1.51 -8.95 4.65
CA ASP A 158 2.71 -9.33 3.90
C ASP A 158 3.60 -8.13 3.57
N THR A 159 2.99 -6.96 3.37
CA THR A 159 3.70 -5.72 3.03
C THR A 159 3.07 -4.53 3.75
N LEU A 160 3.90 -3.65 4.31
CA LEU A 160 3.48 -2.38 4.91
C LEU A 160 3.35 -1.34 3.80
N ALA A 161 2.12 -0.83 3.62
CA ALA A 161 1.81 0.18 2.61
C ALA A 161 2.44 1.54 2.93
N HIS A 162 2.75 2.27 1.89
CA HIS A 162 2.98 3.74 1.82
C HIS A 162 3.38 4.40 3.15
N ILE A 163 4.49 3.96 3.75
CA ILE A 163 4.98 4.52 5.04
C ILE A 163 5.12 6.06 5.04
N THR A 164 5.17 6.68 3.85
CA THR A 164 5.21 8.13 3.68
C THR A 164 3.82 8.77 3.57
N TYR A 165 2.73 8.00 3.77
CA TYR A 165 1.35 8.47 3.62
C TYR A 165 1.02 9.76 4.40
N PRO A 166 1.35 9.91 5.70
CA PRO A 166 1.06 11.13 6.44
C PRO A 166 1.72 12.38 5.83
N LEU A 167 2.93 12.24 5.30
CA LEU A 167 3.67 13.37 4.73
C LEU A 167 3.02 13.92 3.46
N ARG A 168 2.18 13.13 2.79
CA ARG A 168 1.45 13.58 1.59
C ARG A 168 0.52 14.75 1.89
N TYR A 169 0.01 14.81 3.10
CA TYR A 169 -1.06 15.72 3.51
C TYR A 169 -0.63 16.72 4.58
N MET A 170 0.38 16.39 5.38
CA MET A 170 0.81 17.20 6.53
C MET A 170 1.94 18.17 6.20
N CYS A 171 2.49 18.15 4.99
CA CYS A 171 3.52 19.08 4.57
C CYS A 171 2.92 20.34 3.97
N LYS A 172 3.45 21.49 4.40
CA LYS A 172 3.07 22.79 3.81
C LYS A 172 3.58 22.88 2.37
N ALA A 173 2.87 23.63 1.53
CA ALA A 173 3.29 23.87 0.15
C ALA A 173 4.70 24.47 0.10
N GLY A 174 5.59 23.82 -0.65
CA GLY A 174 6.98 24.25 -0.81
C GLY A 174 7.98 23.70 0.22
N GLU A 175 7.52 22.95 1.22
CA GLU A 175 8.42 22.25 2.13
C GLU A 175 8.86 20.90 1.55
N THR A 176 10.08 20.50 1.87
CA THR A 176 10.56 19.13 1.61
C THR A 176 10.35 18.33 2.87
N PRO A 177 9.38 17.40 2.89
CA PRO A 177 9.14 16.58 4.06
C PRO A 177 10.35 15.69 4.34
N SER A 178 10.63 15.45 5.62
CA SER A 178 11.72 14.60 6.06
C SER A 178 11.36 13.83 7.32
N TYR A 179 11.75 12.56 7.37
CA TYR A 179 11.66 11.75 8.58
C TYR A 179 12.89 11.85 9.50
N LYS A 180 13.84 12.73 9.20
CA LYS A 180 15.03 12.93 10.07
C LYS A 180 14.70 13.18 11.54
N PRO A 181 13.69 13.98 11.90
CA PRO A 181 13.32 14.18 13.31
C PRO A 181 12.76 12.91 13.98
N TYR A 182 12.32 11.93 13.18
CA TYR A 182 11.66 10.68 13.61
C TYR A 182 12.48 9.44 13.23
N GLN A 183 13.81 9.61 13.06
CA GLN A 183 14.67 8.54 12.54
C GLN A 183 14.68 7.29 13.43
N ASP A 184 14.63 7.46 14.74
CA ASP A 184 14.65 6.34 15.69
C ASP A 184 13.34 5.52 15.61
N GLU A 185 12.20 6.18 15.48
CA GLU A 185 10.88 5.54 15.31
C GLU A 185 10.79 4.85 13.94
N LEU A 186 11.20 5.52 12.87
CA LEU A 186 11.27 4.92 11.54
C LEU A 186 12.17 3.67 11.57
N ASP A 187 13.35 3.77 12.16
CA ASP A 187 14.28 2.63 12.30
C ASP A 187 13.65 1.47 13.08
N ALA A 188 12.85 1.77 14.11
CA ALA A 188 12.16 0.72 14.88
C ALA A 188 11.17 -0.04 14.00
N VAL A 189 10.35 0.67 13.20
CA VAL A 189 9.41 0.04 12.25
C VAL A 189 10.18 -0.76 11.19
N LEU A 190 11.21 -0.20 10.56
CA LEU A 190 11.99 -0.87 9.53
C LEU A 190 12.69 -2.15 10.05
N LYS A 191 13.24 -2.11 11.27
CA LYS A 191 13.83 -3.29 11.93
C LYS A 191 12.79 -4.35 12.26
N ALA A 192 11.58 -3.94 12.68
CA ALA A 192 10.48 -4.85 12.95
C ALA A 192 10.01 -5.56 11.67
N LEU A 193 9.87 -4.83 10.54
CA LEU A 193 9.58 -5.42 9.23
C LEU A 193 10.60 -6.50 8.85
N ILE A 194 11.89 -6.19 8.98
CA ILE A 194 12.97 -7.12 8.65
C ILE A 194 12.89 -8.37 9.53
N LYS A 195 12.67 -8.20 10.83
CA LYS A 195 12.56 -9.30 11.79
C LYS A 195 11.37 -10.22 11.53
N SER A 196 10.29 -9.66 11.02
CA SER A 196 9.02 -10.38 10.78
C SER A 196 8.87 -10.89 9.35
N ASP A 197 9.88 -10.72 8.49
CA ASP A 197 9.84 -11.03 7.06
C ASP A 197 8.64 -10.37 6.32
N ILE A 198 8.25 -9.17 6.78
CA ILE A 198 7.24 -8.33 6.15
C ILE A 198 7.93 -7.35 5.21
N ALA A 199 7.39 -7.20 3.99
CA ALA A 199 7.95 -6.29 3.00
C ALA A 199 7.62 -4.82 3.33
N LEU A 200 8.44 -3.91 2.82
CA LEU A 200 8.13 -2.50 2.73
C LEU A 200 7.61 -2.18 1.32
N GLU A 201 6.45 -1.57 1.21
CA GLU A 201 5.93 -1.15 -0.08
C GLU A 201 6.63 0.11 -0.60
N PHE A 202 7.07 0.10 -1.87
CA PHE A 202 7.35 1.29 -2.65
C PHE A 202 6.05 1.72 -3.37
N ASN A 203 5.34 2.68 -2.77
CA ASN A 203 4.12 3.22 -3.34
C ASN A 203 4.43 4.36 -4.32
N THR A 204 4.02 4.19 -5.59
CA THR A 204 4.40 5.10 -6.67
C THR A 204 3.38 6.18 -6.99
N SER A 205 2.23 6.22 -6.28
CA SER A 205 1.11 7.11 -6.59
C SER A 205 1.46 8.61 -6.66
N ARG A 206 2.59 9.01 -6.07
CA ARG A 206 3.08 10.40 -6.06
C ARG A 206 4.36 10.64 -6.84
N ILE A 207 5.06 9.60 -7.30
CA ILE A 207 6.41 9.73 -7.85
C ILE A 207 6.47 10.59 -9.13
N LEU A 208 5.42 10.55 -9.94
CA LEU A 208 5.31 11.33 -11.18
C LEU A 208 4.61 12.69 -11.01
N ARG A 209 4.12 13.03 -9.82
CA ARG A 209 3.41 14.28 -9.59
C ARG A 209 4.40 15.43 -9.37
N THR A 210 4.39 16.41 -10.26
CA THR A 210 5.27 17.59 -10.18
C THR A 210 4.82 18.61 -9.12
N GLU A 211 3.54 18.62 -8.78
CA GLU A 211 2.92 19.57 -7.84
C GLU A 211 2.87 19.06 -6.39
N ALA A 212 3.20 17.79 -6.19
CA ALA A 212 3.21 17.19 -4.87
C ALA A 212 4.57 17.39 -4.17
N PRO A 213 4.63 17.40 -2.84
CA PRO A 213 5.90 17.38 -2.14
C PRO A 213 6.68 16.14 -2.56
N LYS A 214 7.99 16.30 -2.80
CA LYS A 214 8.87 15.15 -3.01
C LYS A 214 8.97 14.40 -1.69
N LEU A 215 8.51 13.16 -1.70
CA LEU A 215 8.57 12.31 -0.51
C LEU A 215 10.00 11.76 -0.32
N PRO A 216 10.38 11.40 0.91
CA PRO A 216 11.72 10.91 1.23
C PRO A 216 11.92 9.43 0.83
N ASP A 217 11.39 9.03 -0.32
CA ASP A 217 11.42 7.63 -0.76
C ASP A 217 12.85 7.09 -0.83
N ARG A 218 13.79 7.84 -1.49
CA ARG A 218 15.17 7.40 -1.58
C ARG A 218 15.83 7.22 -0.20
N GLU A 219 15.60 8.14 0.73
CA GLU A 219 16.18 8.08 2.09
C GLU A 219 15.62 6.88 2.86
N VAL A 220 14.31 6.65 2.79
CA VAL A 220 13.63 5.55 3.49
C VAL A 220 14.13 4.20 2.98
N TYR A 221 14.14 3.98 1.64
CA TYR A 221 14.56 2.69 1.08
C TYR A 221 16.08 2.46 1.17
N SER A 222 16.90 3.52 1.09
CA SER A 222 18.33 3.42 1.39
C SER A 222 18.56 2.97 2.83
N ARG A 223 17.82 3.58 3.77
CA ARG A 223 17.89 3.22 5.18
C ARG A 223 17.42 1.80 5.46
N TYR A 224 16.29 1.39 4.84
CA TYR A 224 15.79 0.02 4.95
C TYR A 224 16.84 -1.00 4.48
N LYS A 225 17.50 -0.73 3.35
CA LYS A 225 18.58 -1.57 2.85
C LYS A 225 19.81 -1.61 3.77
N GLU A 226 20.25 -0.45 4.30
CA GLU A 226 21.36 -0.36 5.25
C GLU A 226 21.12 -1.21 6.50
N LEU A 227 19.86 -1.26 6.96
CA LEU A 227 19.44 -2.08 8.10
C LEU A 227 19.35 -3.58 7.77
N GLY A 228 19.50 -3.96 6.49
CA GLY A 228 19.44 -5.34 6.01
C GLY A 228 18.11 -5.74 5.38
N GLY A 229 17.20 -4.79 5.12
CA GLY A 229 15.93 -5.02 4.46
C GLY A 229 16.08 -5.50 3.01
N LYS A 230 15.33 -6.53 2.64
CA LYS A 230 15.41 -7.19 1.33
C LYS A 230 14.07 -7.23 0.59
N LEU A 231 12.97 -7.29 1.32
CA LEU A 231 11.65 -7.45 0.75
C LEU A 231 11.03 -6.08 0.48
N VAL A 232 10.92 -5.70 -0.79
CA VAL A 232 10.29 -4.45 -1.22
C VAL A 232 9.25 -4.78 -2.27
N THR A 233 7.98 -4.47 -2.03
CA THR A 233 6.92 -4.53 -3.04
C THR A 233 6.83 -3.20 -3.78
N ILE A 234 6.27 -3.20 -4.99
CA ILE A 234 6.00 -1.97 -5.76
C ILE A 234 4.51 -1.95 -6.09
N GLY A 235 3.83 -0.85 -5.76
CA GLY A 235 2.43 -0.65 -6.05
C GLY A 235 2.13 0.77 -6.52
N ALA A 236 1.27 0.89 -7.54
CA ALA A 236 0.86 2.20 -8.07
C ALA A 236 -0.26 2.85 -7.25
N ASP A 237 -0.96 2.08 -6.43
CA ASP A 237 -2.11 2.55 -5.67
C ASP A 237 -3.15 3.18 -6.62
N ALA A 238 -3.40 2.43 -7.70
CA ALA A 238 -4.16 2.90 -8.85
C ALA A 238 -5.67 2.77 -8.61
N HIS A 239 -6.38 3.89 -8.63
CA HIS A 239 -7.84 3.98 -8.53
C HIS A 239 -8.53 4.16 -9.90
N ARG A 240 -7.74 4.14 -10.98
CA ARG A 240 -8.17 4.30 -12.37
C ARG A 240 -7.26 3.50 -13.27
N THR A 241 -7.78 3.05 -14.41
CA THR A 241 -6.99 2.30 -15.39
C THR A 241 -5.74 3.05 -15.85
N GLU A 242 -5.83 4.38 -16.01
CA GLU A 242 -4.74 5.23 -16.48
C GLU A 242 -3.56 5.31 -15.50
N ASN A 243 -3.79 4.93 -14.25
CA ASN A 243 -2.77 4.96 -13.18
C ASN A 243 -2.15 3.58 -12.91
N ILE A 244 -2.63 2.50 -13.53
CA ILE A 244 -2.04 1.16 -13.38
C ILE A 244 -0.58 1.21 -13.79
N ALA A 245 0.29 0.67 -12.95
CA ALA A 245 1.75 0.67 -13.08
C ALA A 245 2.39 2.07 -13.27
N SER A 246 1.67 3.14 -12.97
CA SER A 246 2.20 4.51 -13.06
C SER A 246 3.35 4.69 -12.07
N GLY A 247 4.54 5.06 -12.57
CA GLY A 247 5.74 5.28 -11.74
C GLY A 247 6.47 4.01 -11.29
N VAL A 248 6.03 2.82 -11.72
CA VAL A 248 6.71 1.56 -11.36
C VAL A 248 8.12 1.50 -11.95
N GLU A 249 8.33 1.95 -13.19
CA GLU A 249 9.66 1.98 -13.79
C GLU A 249 10.61 2.93 -13.05
N GLU A 250 10.11 4.08 -12.59
CA GLU A 250 10.87 5.04 -11.77
C GLU A 250 11.23 4.44 -10.40
N ALA A 251 10.34 3.68 -9.80
CA ALA A 251 10.62 2.96 -8.55
C ALA A 251 11.69 1.88 -8.77
N MET A 252 11.59 1.10 -9.85
CA MET A 252 12.60 0.10 -10.22
C MET A 252 13.96 0.74 -10.43
N GLU A 253 14.03 1.88 -11.13
CA GLU A 253 15.28 2.65 -11.34
C GLU A 253 15.87 3.10 -10.01
N LEU A 254 15.06 3.70 -9.13
CA LEU A 254 15.49 4.17 -7.82
C LEU A 254 15.97 3.00 -6.93
N LEU A 255 15.25 1.89 -6.90
CA LEU A 255 15.65 0.69 -6.17
C LEU A 255 16.95 0.11 -6.71
N SER A 256 17.11 0.07 -8.03
CA SER A 256 18.37 -0.36 -8.68
C SER A 256 19.55 0.54 -8.31
N ASP A 257 19.36 1.85 -8.29
CA ASP A 257 20.36 2.84 -7.87
C ASP A 257 20.78 2.68 -6.40
N ILE A 258 19.83 2.33 -5.53
CA ILE A 258 20.09 1.97 -4.12
C ILE A 258 20.85 0.63 -4.03
N GLY A 259 20.78 -0.18 -5.11
CA GLY A 259 21.49 -1.46 -5.26
C GLY A 259 20.62 -2.68 -4.99
N TYR A 260 19.28 -2.57 -4.99
CA TYR A 260 18.41 -3.74 -5.11
C TYR A 260 18.54 -4.34 -6.52
N LYS A 261 18.47 -5.66 -6.62
CA LYS A 261 18.50 -6.39 -7.89
C LYS A 261 17.15 -7.01 -8.23
N GLU A 262 16.30 -7.06 -7.25
CA GLU A 262 14.99 -7.69 -7.29
C GLU A 262 14.02 -6.87 -6.44
N TYR A 263 12.74 -6.92 -6.78
CA TYR A 263 11.64 -6.52 -5.91
C TYR A 263 10.76 -7.74 -5.61
N THR A 264 9.85 -7.60 -4.68
CA THR A 264 9.04 -8.72 -4.16
C THR A 264 7.60 -8.62 -4.64
N VAL A 265 7.02 -9.75 -5.02
CA VAL A 265 5.58 -9.95 -5.11
C VAL A 265 5.19 -11.10 -4.17
N PHE A 266 3.94 -11.15 -3.72
CA PHE A 266 3.46 -12.25 -2.89
C PHE A 266 2.48 -13.11 -3.69
N VAL A 267 2.69 -14.44 -3.63
CA VAL A 267 1.82 -15.45 -4.22
C VAL A 267 1.50 -16.45 -3.13
N GLU A 268 0.24 -16.69 -2.84
CA GLU A 268 -0.19 -17.52 -1.70
C GLU A 268 0.50 -17.11 -0.38
N ARG A 269 0.62 -15.82 -0.15
CA ARG A 269 1.27 -15.21 1.02
C ARG A 269 2.77 -15.55 1.15
N LYS A 270 3.42 -15.96 0.06
CA LYS A 270 4.86 -16.26 0.03
C LYS A 270 5.59 -15.27 -0.87
N PRO A 271 6.73 -14.73 -0.42
CA PRO A 271 7.50 -13.79 -1.22
C PRO A 271 8.14 -14.47 -2.44
N VAL A 272 7.95 -13.87 -3.60
CA VAL A 272 8.58 -14.24 -4.87
C VAL A 272 9.41 -13.06 -5.34
N GLN A 273 10.69 -13.31 -5.61
CA GLN A 273 11.59 -12.26 -6.08
C GLN A 273 11.48 -12.09 -7.60
N VAL A 274 11.33 -10.85 -8.03
CA VAL A 274 11.22 -10.47 -9.45
C VAL A 274 12.42 -9.60 -9.82
N PRO A 275 13.24 -10.01 -10.82
CA PRO A 275 14.44 -9.24 -11.20
C PRO A 275 14.08 -7.84 -11.75
N ILE A 276 14.90 -6.86 -11.36
CA ILE A 276 14.89 -5.51 -11.93
C ILE A 276 15.79 -5.52 -13.17
N GLU A 277 15.22 -5.76 -14.36
CA GLU A 277 15.93 -5.88 -15.64
C GLU A 277 15.11 -5.44 -16.88
#